data_31e31d9c959f174ca5c783ae02373f78
#
_entry.id   31e31d9c959f174ca5c783ae02373f78
#
_cell.length_a   1.000
_cell.length_b   1.000
_cell.length_c   1.000
_cell.angle_alpha   90.00
_cell.angle_beta   90.00
_cell.angle_gamma   90.00
#
_symmetry.space_group_name_H-M   'P 1'
#
loop_
_entity.id
_entity.type
_entity.pdbx_description
1 polymer ?
#
loop_
_entity_poly.entity_id
_entity_poly.type
_entity_poly.pdbx_seq_one_letter_code
_entity_poly.pdbx_strand_id
1 'polypeptide(L)'
;MSGISERNPFVGPRPIQQGEALHGRSTELRELYNLLQARRIVVLHSPSGAGKSSLVQAGLIPRLRAGNFDVWRTIRVNLDPAGLAGVPAATNRYVLSAMLSLEEELPAAQRRSPAQLAGLEFAAYLGSRPRRKGQEGRPIVLLFDQFEEVLTVAPWAVAEKQAFFTAVGAALDSQSIWALFLIREDFLAAFAPYRDRIPTQMANTFRLDLLGRVGAREAAVELARAGGRSFPAVDQLIHDLSTVQVDRKSTRLNSSH
;
A
#
# COMPACT_ATOMS: atom_id res chain seq x y z
N MET A 1 -9.67 -18.80 36.86
CA MET A 1 -8.95 -17.50 36.75
C MET A 1 -8.29 -17.48 35.37
N SER A 2 -8.97 -16.89 34.40
CA SER A 2 -8.48 -16.82 33.02
C SER A 2 -7.46 -15.70 32.91
N GLY A 3 -6.19 -16.04 32.66
CA GLY A 3 -5.14 -15.07 32.41
C GLY A 3 -5.45 -14.26 31.15
N ILE A 4 -5.78 -12.98 31.31
CA ILE A 4 -5.78 -12.00 30.26
C ILE A 4 -4.32 -11.85 29.84
N SER A 5 -3.96 -12.44 28.69
CA SER A 5 -2.67 -12.17 28.06
C SER A 5 -2.59 -10.66 27.82
N GLU A 6 -1.76 -9.96 28.59
CA GLU A 6 -1.45 -8.54 28.38
C GLU A 6 -0.79 -8.40 27.00
N ARG A 7 -1.59 -8.20 25.96
CA ARG A 7 -1.08 -7.84 24.65
C ARG A 7 -0.46 -6.46 24.76
N ASN A 8 0.85 -6.38 24.59
CA ASN A 8 1.53 -5.09 24.49
C ASN A 8 0.91 -4.27 23.35
N PRO A 9 0.26 -3.13 23.63
CA PRO A 9 -0.38 -2.30 22.59
C PRO A 9 0.66 -1.62 21.70
N PHE A 10 1.92 -1.55 22.11
CA PHE A 10 3.01 -0.94 21.34
C PHE A 10 3.66 -2.00 20.46
N VAL A 11 3.25 -2.03 19.20
CA VAL A 11 3.65 -3.08 18.23
C VAL A 11 5.05 -2.92 17.64
N GLY A 12 5.80 -1.86 18.02
CA GLY A 12 7.12 -1.58 17.45
C GLY A 12 7.07 -1.08 15.98
N PRO A 13 8.18 -1.08 15.25
CA PRO A 13 8.31 -0.49 13.91
C PRO A 13 7.77 -1.39 12.79
N ARG A 14 6.61 -2.00 12.94
CA ARG A 14 5.91 -2.76 11.90
C ARG A 14 4.63 -2.05 11.46
N PRO A 15 4.11 -2.31 10.24
CA PRO A 15 2.78 -1.83 9.86
C PRO A 15 1.68 -2.39 10.77
N ILE A 16 0.73 -1.54 11.14
CA ILE A 16 -0.51 -1.95 11.82
C ILE A 16 -1.35 -2.74 10.82
N GLN A 17 -1.81 -3.93 11.23
CA GLN A 17 -2.49 -4.88 10.36
C GLN A 17 -4.02 -4.74 10.42
N GLN A 18 -4.74 -5.42 9.51
CA GLN A 18 -6.19 -5.50 9.54
C GLN A 18 -6.66 -6.09 10.89
N GLY A 19 -7.67 -5.44 11.48
CA GLY A 19 -8.19 -5.83 12.81
C GLY A 19 -7.48 -5.17 13.98
N GLU A 20 -6.36 -4.50 13.77
CA GLU A 20 -5.71 -3.65 14.77
C GLU A 20 -6.23 -2.21 14.68
N ALA A 21 -6.35 -1.53 15.81
CA ALA A 21 -6.85 -0.16 15.83
C ALA A 21 -5.80 0.83 15.28
N LEU A 22 -6.26 1.69 14.37
CA LEU A 22 -5.49 2.81 13.83
C LEU A 22 -5.95 4.11 14.50
N HIS A 23 -5.05 4.76 15.23
CA HIS A 23 -5.35 5.99 15.97
C HIS A 23 -4.64 7.20 15.35
N GLY A 24 -5.23 8.39 15.52
CA GLY A 24 -4.65 9.67 15.09
C GLY A 24 -4.64 9.93 13.58
N ARG A 25 -5.41 9.14 12.78
CA ARG A 25 -5.44 9.23 11.31
C ARG A 25 -6.86 9.25 10.72
N SER A 26 -7.86 9.58 11.54
CA SER A 26 -9.26 9.53 11.14
C SER A 26 -9.60 10.48 9.98
N THR A 27 -9.00 11.66 9.96
CA THR A 27 -9.19 12.67 8.91
C THR A 27 -8.57 12.22 7.60
N GLU A 28 -7.29 11.84 7.60
CA GLU A 28 -6.58 11.38 6.41
C GLU A 28 -7.23 10.13 5.81
N LEU A 29 -7.70 9.22 6.67
CA LEU A 29 -8.43 8.03 6.23
C LEU A 29 -9.74 8.38 5.51
N ARG A 30 -10.50 9.34 6.05
CA ARG A 30 -11.75 9.80 5.44
C ARG A 30 -11.51 10.46 4.09
N GLU A 31 -10.52 11.34 4.03
CA GLU A 31 -10.17 12.09 2.80
C GLU A 31 -9.66 11.15 1.71
N LEU A 32 -8.75 10.22 2.04
CA LEU A 32 -8.23 9.24 1.09
C LEU A 32 -9.34 8.32 0.57
N TYR A 33 -10.25 7.87 1.45
CA TYR A 33 -11.40 7.06 1.06
C TYR A 33 -12.29 7.81 0.06
N ASN A 34 -12.65 9.06 0.35
CA ASN A 34 -13.49 9.89 -0.51
C ASN A 34 -12.79 10.18 -1.85
N LEU A 35 -11.50 10.45 -1.83
CA LEU A 35 -10.72 10.67 -3.05
C LEU A 35 -10.70 9.42 -3.93
N LEU A 36 -10.46 8.25 -3.35
CA LEU A 36 -10.43 7.00 -4.10
C LEU A 36 -11.81 6.67 -4.70
N GLN A 37 -12.90 6.89 -3.96
CA GLN A 37 -14.26 6.73 -4.50
C GLN A 37 -14.52 7.68 -5.69
N ALA A 38 -14.13 8.95 -5.57
CA ALA A 38 -14.41 9.97 -6.58
C ALA A 38 -13.52 9.83 -7.83
N ARG A 39 -12.28 9.38 -7.66
CA ARG A 39 -11.24 9.41 -8.72
C ARG A 39 -10.80 8.05 -9.24
N ARG A 40 -11.20 6.97 -8.60
CA ARG A 40 -10.97 5.58 -8.97
C ARG A 40 -9.49 5.15 -8.99
N ILE A 41 -8.58 5.97 -9.52
CA ILE A 41 -7.14 5.73 -9.60
C ILE A 41 -6.44 6.84 -8.82
N VAL A 42 -5.74 6.48 -7.74
CA VAL A 42 -5.11 7.42 -6.81
C VAL A 42 -3.68 7.00 -6.48
N VAL A 43 -2.80 7.96 -6.32
CA VAL A 43 -1.44 7.79 -5.80
C VAL A 43 -1.37 8.31 -4.37
N LEU A 44 -1.11 7.43 -3.43
CA LEU A 44 -0.81 7.77 -2.04
C LEU A 44 0.71 7.87 -1.86
N HIS A 45 1.20 9.06 -1.61
CA HIS A 45 2.63 9.27 -1.41
C HIS A 45 2.96 9.88 -0.06
N SER A 46 4.16 9.64 0.44
CA SER A 46 4.62 10.17 1.72
C SER A 46 6.13 10.05 1.89
N PRO A 47 6.72 10.76 2.86
CA PRO A 47 8.03 10.42 3.39
C PRO A 47 8.07 8.97 3.90
N SER A 48 9.30 8.40 3.98
CA SER A 48 9.47 7.08 4.60
C SER A 48 9.01 7.13 6.06
N GLY A 49 8.34 6.07 6.51
CA GLY A 49 7.88 5.95 7.90
C GLY A 49 6.61 6.73 8.26
N ALA A 50 5.95 7.43 7.33
CA ALA A 50 4.71 8.16 7.61
C ALA A 50 3.49 7.25 7.90
N GLY A 51 3.61 5.94 7.71
CA GLY A 51 2.54 4.99 8.04
C GLY A 51 1.57 4.67 6.90
N LYS A 52 1.97 4.84 5.62
CA LYS A 52 1.11 4.50 4.45
C LYS A 52 0.48 3.11 4.55
N SER A 53 1.33 2.09 4.74
CA SER A 53 0.86 0.70 4.79
C SER A 53 -0.09 0.47 5.98
N SER A 54 0.19 1.08 7.15
CA SER A 54 -0.72 1.03 8.31
C SER A 54 -2.07 1.71 8.02
N LEU A 55 -2.06 2.90 7.41
CA LEU A 55 -3.28 3.62 7.02
C LEU A 55 -4.14 2.77 6.09
N VAL A 56 -3.51 2.11 5.12
CA VAL A 56 -4.22 1.27 4.15
C VAL A 56 -4.68 -0.04 4.78
N GLN A 57 -3.80 -0.78 5.48
CA GLN A 57 -4.13 -2.10 6.02
C GLN A 57 -5.16 -2.03 7.15
N ALA A 58 -4.92 -1.19 8.16
CA ALA A 58 -5.80 -1.12 9.33
C ALA A 58 -7.01 -0.19 9.12
N GLY A 59 -6.91 0.84 8.27
CA GLY A 59 -7.95 1.84 8.10
C GLY A 59 -8.74 1.70 6.80
N LEU A 60 -8.06 1.82 5.65
CA LEU A 60 -8.73 1.97 4.35
C LEU A 60 -9.40 0.67 3.89
N ILE A 61 -8.72 -0.48 3.98
CA ILE A 61 -9.26 -1.77 3.54
C ILE A 61 -10.56 -2.13 4.25
N PRO A 62 -10.66 -2.08 5.59
CA PRO A 62 -11.93 -2.33 6.28
C PRO A 62 -13.05 -1.39 5.81
N ARG A 63 -12.73 -0.10 5.61
CA ARG A 63 -13.70 0.90 5.17
C ARG A 63 -14.18 0.68 3.74
N LEU A 64 -13.29 0.31 2.82
CA LEU A 64 -13.66 -0.04 1.45
C LEU A 64 -14.55 -1.28 1.40
N ARG A 65 -14.22 -2.32 2.17
CA ARG A 65 -15.06 -3.52 2.27
C ARG A 65 -16.45 -3.22 2.83
N ALA A 66 -16.55 -2.38 3.84
CA ALA A 66 -17.82 -1.88 4.36
C ALA A 66 -18.58 -1.03 3.32
N GLY A 67 -17.86 -0.31 2.45
CA GLY A 67 -18.39 0.47 1.33
C GLY A 67 -18.70 -0.35 0.07
N ASN A 68 -18.82 -1.66 0.20
CA ASN A 68 -19.22 -2.58 -0.88
C ASN A 68 -18.18 -2.76 -2.01
N PHE A 69 -16.90 -2.58 -1.73
CA PHE A 69 -15.80 -2.88 -2.64
C PHE A 69 -15.25 -4.30 -2.41
N ASP A 70 -14.84 -4.97 -3.50
CA ASP A 70 -14.04 -6.19 -3.46
C ASP A 70 -12.55 -5.83 -3.41
N VAL A 71 -12.02 -5.69 -2.20
CA VAL A 71 -10.62 -5.31 -2.00
C VAL A 71 -9.75 -6.55 -2.03
N TRP A 72 -8.91 -6.66 -3.05
CA TRP A 72 -8.00 -7.77 -3.22
C TRP A 72 -6.72 -7.62 -2.38
N ARG A 73 -5.98 -8.71 -2.27
CA ARG A 73 -4.71 -8.70 -1.56
C ARG A 73 -3.76 -7.62 -2.12
N THR A 74 -2.96 -7.04 -1.25
CA THR A 74 -1.95 -6.07 -1.62
C THR A 74 -0.91 -6.66 -2.57
N ILE A 75 -0.66 -5.96 -3.67
CA ILE A 75 0.24 -6.35 -4.75
C ILE A 75 1.64 -5.82 -4.43
N ARG A 76 2.65 -6.69 -4.61
CA ARG A 76 4.08 -6.36 -4.61
C ARG A 76 4.65 -6.67 -5.99
N VAL A 77 5.65 -5.89 -6.40
CA VAL A 77 6.23 -5.98 -7.76
C VAL A 77 7.73 -6.30 -7.75
N ASN A 78 8.24 -6.81 -6.63
CA ASN A 78 9.66 -7.02 -6.38
C ASN A 78 10.16 -8.45 -6.60
N LEU A 79 9.30 -9.37 -7.03
CA LEU A 79 9.68 -10.76 -7.24
C LEU A 79 10.75 -10.89 -8.34
N ASP A 80 11.74 -11.74 -8.10
CA ASP A 80 12.62 -12.22 -9.15
C ASP A 80 12.08 -13.54 -9.73
N PRO A 81 11.69 -13.58 -11.00
CA PRO A 81 11.21 -14.81 -11.64
C PRO A 81 12.33 -15.81 -11.96
N ALA A 82 13.60 -15.42 -11.82
CA ALA A 82 14.72 -16.30 -12.04
C ALA A 82 14.63 -17.53 -11.12
N GLY A 83 14.65 -18.72 -11.71
CA GLY A 83 14.53 -19.98 -10.96
C GLY A 83 13.11 -20.48 -10.72
N LEU A 84 12.07 -19.76 -11.13
CA LEU A 84 10.71 -20.30 -11.10
C LEU A 84 10.51 -21.32 -12.21
N ALA A 85 10.13 -22.55 -11.83
CA ALA A 85 9.97 -23.66 -12.76
C ALA A 85 8.93 -23.36 -13.85
N GLY A 86 9.32 -23.56 -15.11
CA GLY A 86 8.45 -23.42 -16.28
C GLY A 86 8.10 -21.98 -16.68
N VAL A 87 8.75 -20.98 -16.07
CA VAL A 87 8.57 -19.58 -16.46
C VAL A 87 9.57 -19.21 -17.57
N PRO A 88 9.10 -18.76 -18.76
CA PRO A 88 9.99 -18.31 -19.83
C PRO A 88 10.82 -17.10 -19.41
N ALA A 89 12.08 -17.05 -19.87
CA ALA A 89 13.01 -15.96 -19.55
C ALA A 89 12.51 -14.56 -20.03
N ALA A 90 11.67 -14.52 -21.07
CA ALA A 90 11.09 -13.29 -21.60
C ALA A 90 9.82 -12.82 -20.81
N THR A 91 9.44 -13.51 -19.74
CA THR A 91 8.26 -13.12 -18.94
C THR A 91 8.52 -11.81 -18.21
N ASN A 92 7.58 -10.87 -18.33
CA ASN A 92 7.64 -9.61 -17.60
C ASN A 92 7.57 -9.87 -16.10
N ARG A 93 8.66 -9.60 -15.38
CA ARG A 93 8.80 -9.85 -13.94
C ARG A 93 7.74 -9.14 -13.09
N TYR A 94 7.42 -7.90 -13.45
CA TYR A 94 6.50 -7.06 -12.66
C TYR A 94 5.06 -7.53 -12.80
N VAL A 95 4.65 -7.91 -14.03
CA VAL A 95 3.32 -8.49 -14.29
C VAL A 95 3.19 -9.82 -13.55
N LEU A 96 4.19 -10.70 -13.66
CA LEU A 96 4.17 -11.99 -12.97
C LEU A 96 4.14 -11.81 -11.45
N SER A 97 4.97 -10.89 -10.91
CA SER A 97 4.97 -10.58 -9.47
C SER A 97 3.61 -10.09 -8.97
N ALA A 98 2.97 -9.22 -9.75
CA ALA A 98 1.64 -8.72 -9.40
C ALA A 98 0.59 -9.85 -9.37
N MET A 99 0.59 -10.72 -10.38
CA MET A 99 -0.32 -11.88 -10.42
C MET A 99 -0.07 -12.86 -9.29
N LEU A 100 1.19 -13.19 -9.00
CA LEU A 100 1.55 -14.10 -7.90
C LEU A 100 1.15 -13.54 -6.53
N SER A 101 1.32 -12.23 -6.30
CA SER A 101 0.82 -11.57 -5.09
C SER A 101 -0.68 -11.77 -4.91
N LEU A 102 -1.44 -11.70 -6.00
CA LEU A 102 -2.89 -11.89 -5.97
C LEU A 102 -3.28 -13.36 -5.77
N GLU A 103 -2.53 -14.31 -6.34
CA GLU A 103 -2.78 -15.75 -6.16
C GLU A 103 -2.62 -16.20 -4.70
N GLU A 104 -1.74 -15.58 -3.92
CA GLU A 104 -1.51 -15.94 -2.51
C GLU A 104 -2.78 -15.86 -1.64
N GLU A 105 -3.78 -15.08 -2.04
CA GLU A 105 -5.05 -14.97 -1.35
C GLU A 105 -5.99 -16.14 -1.63
N LEU A 106 -5.79 -16.83 -2.75
CA LEU A 106 -6.64 -17.96 -3.14
C LEU A 106 -6.28 -19.22 -2.35
N PRO A 107 -7.25 -20.12 -2.12
CA PRO A 107 -6.96 -21.47 -1.64
C PRO A 107 -5.95 -22.16 -2.56
N ALA A 108 -5.03 -22.95 -2.00
CA ALA A 108 -3.95 -23.59 -2.75
C ALA A 108 -4.42 -24.35 -3.99
N ALA A 109 -5.58 -25.04 -3.91
CA ALA A 109 -6.18 -25.79 -5.01
C ALA A 109 -6.69 -24.91 -6.17
N GLN A 110 -6.86 -23.60 -5.96
CA GLN A 110 -7.32 -22.65 -6.96
C GLN A 110 -6.21 -21.78 -7.53
N ARG A 111 -5.00 -21.87 -6.95
CA ARG A 111 -3.84 -21.08 -7.39
C ARG A 111 -3.31 -21.59 -8.71
N ARG A 112 -3.06 -20.68 -9.64
CA ARG A 112 -2.32 -20.96 -10.86
C ARG A 112 -0.83 -21.05 -10.57
N SER A 113 -0.16 -21.96 -11.24
CA SER A 113 1.31 -22.03 -11.15
C SER A 113 1.98 -20.82 -11.82
N PRO A 114 3.23 -20.48 -11.46
CA PRO A 114 3.97 -19.40 -12.13
C PRO A 114 4.02 -19.56 -13.66
N ALA A 115 4.17 -20.79 -14.15
CA ALA A 115 4.18 -21.10 -15.59
C ALA A 115 2.84 -20.79 -16.27
N GLN A 116 1.72 -21.10 -15.61
CA GLN A 116 0.38 -20.75 -16.12
C GLN A 116 0.14 -19.25 -16.14
N LEU A 117 0.61 -18.52 -15.13
CA LEU A 117 0.48 -17.08 -15.06
C LEU A 117 1.35 -16.36 -16.11
N ALA A 118 2.57 -16.85 -16.35
CA ALA A 118 3.50 -16.26 -17.30
C ALA A 118 2.96 -16.14 -18.73
N GLY A 119 1.97 -16.96 -19.11
CA GLY A 119 1.31 -16.91 -20.41
C GLY A 119 0.05 -16.02 -20.47
N LEU A 120 -0.30 -15.31 -19.39
CA LEU A 120 -1.52 -14.52 -19.33
C LEU A 120 -1.26 -13.02 -19.44
N GLU A 121 -2.13 -12.33 -20.18
CA GLU A 121 -2.22 -10.87 -20.10
C GLU A 121 -2.85 -10.46 -18.76
N PHE A 122 -2.37 -9.37 -18.15
CA PHE A 122 -2.80 -8.94 -16.82
C PHE A 122 -4.30 -8.65 -16.72
N ALA A 123 -4.86 -7.97 -17.73
CA ALA A 123 -6.31 -7.69 -17.78
C ALA A 123 -7.15 -8.97 -17.90
N ALA A 124 -6.73 -9.93 -18.74
CA ALA A 124 -7.39 -11.23 -18.88
C ALA A 124 -7.30 -12.05 -17.59
N TYR A 125 -6.15 -12.00 -16.91
CA TYR A 125 -5.97 -12.61 -15.60
C TYR A 125 -6.99 -12.06 -14.58
N LEU A 126 -7.10 -10.73 -14.45
CA LEU A 126 -8.03 -10.09 -13.51
C LEU A 126 -9.48 -10.49 -13.80
N GLY A 127 -9.87 -10.56 -15.09
CA GLY A 127 -11.21 -10.98 -15.51
C GLY A 127 -11.53 -12.45 -15.24
N SER A 128 -10.52 -13.32 -15.25
CA SER A 128 -10.68 -14.78 -15.07
C SER A 128 -10.38 -15.26 -13.65
N ARG A 129 -9.91 -14.38 -12.76
CA ARG A 129 -9.60 -14.74 -11.38
C ARG A 129 -10.88 -15.01 -10.59
N PRO A 130 -10.96 -16.13 -9.82
CA PRO A 130 -12.10 -16.39 -8.95
C PRO A 130 -12.33 -15.26 -7.96
N ARG A 131 -13.57 -14.83 -7.84
CA ARG A 131 -13.99 -13.87 -6.81
C ARG A 131 -14.38 -14.60 -5.53
N ARG A 132 -14.26 -13.91 -4.40
CA ARG A 132 -14.80 -14.40 -3.13
C ARG A 132 -16.33 -14.49 -3.24
N LYS A 133 -16.90 -15.53 -2.64
CA LYS A 133 -18.36 -15.70 -2.57
C LYS A 133 -19.03 -14.44 -2.00
N GLY A 134 -20.04 -13.93 -2.70
CA GLY A 134 -20.76 -12.72 -2.31
C GLY A 134 -20.06 -11.41 -2.65
N GLN A 135 -18.98 -11.44 -3.44
CA GLN A 135 -18.28 -10.26 -3.94
C GLN A 135 -18.50 -10.06 -5.46
N GLU A 136 -19.30 -10.93 -6.08
CA GLU A 136 -19.61 -10.87 -7.50
C GLU A 136 -20.28 -9.52 -7.84
N GLY A 137 -19.84 -8.89 -8.93
CA GLY A 137 -20.37 -7.60 -9.38
C GLY A 137 -19.88 -6.37 -8.60
N ARG A 138 -19.19 -6.53 -7.48
CA ARG A 138 -18.60 -5.38 -6.76
C ARG A 138 -17.39 -4.82 -7.51
N PRO A 139 -17.15 -3.51 -7.40
CA PRO A 139 -15.93 -2.91 -7.91
C PRO A 139 -14.68 -3.52 -7.25
N ILE A 140 -13.68 -3.86 -8.06
CA ILE A 140 -12.40 -4.38 -7.56
C ILE A 140 -11.52 -3.22 -7.12
N VAL A 141 -10.80 -3.36 -6.01
CA VAL A 141 -9.73 -2.43 -5.62
C VAL A 141 -8.40 -3.16 -5.63
N LEU A 142 -7.49 -2.71 -6.48
CA LEU A 142 -6.09 -3.13 -6.54
C LEU A 142 -5.23 -2.20 -5.69
N LEU A 143 -4.47 -2.76 -4.77
CA LEU A 143 -3.59 -2.02 -3.87
C LEU A 143 -2.14 -2.38 -4.17
N PHE A 144 -1.38 -1.45 -4.75
CA PHE A 144 0.05 -1.62 -5.04
C PHE A 144 0.86 -1.01 -3.90
N ASP A 145 1.50 -1.83 -3.07
CA ASP A 145 2.34 -1.35 -1.95
C ASP A 145 3.83 -1.37 -2.34
N GLN A 146 4.57 -0.38 -1.84
CA GLN A 146 5.97 -0.15 -2.16
C GLN A 146 6.19 -0.10 -3.68
N PHE A 147 5.31 0.62 -4.37
CA PHE A 147 5.29 0.63 -5.84
C PHE A 147 6.56 1.21 -6.47
N GLU A 148 7.35 1.97 -5.71
CA GLU A 148 8.69 2.40 -6.09
C GLU A 148 9.64 1.24 -6.41
N GLU A 149 9.36 0.02 -5.96
CA GLU A 149 10.15 -1.18 -6.28
C GLU A 149 10.18 -1.47 -7.79
N VAL A 150 9.16 -1.07 -8.54
CA VAL A 150 9.19 -1.17 -10.01
C VAL A 150 10.36 -0.38 -10.62
N LEU A 151 10.80 0.70 -9.97
CA LEU A 151 11.91 1.53 -10.44
C LEU A 151 13.27 1.02 -9.95
N THR A 152 13.32 0.41 -8.76
CA THR A 152 14.58 0.12 -8.05
C THR A 152 15.07 -1.31 -8.22
N VAL A 153 14.19 -2.28 -8.39
CA VAL A 153 14.55 -3.72 -8.42
C VAL A 153 15.37 -4.09 -9.67
N ALA A 154 15.05 -3.53 -10.83
CA ALA A 154 15.84 -3.70 -12.06
C ALA A 154 15.90 -2.36 -12.79
N PRO A 155 16.78 -1.43 -12.39
CA PRO A 155 16.81 -0.07 -12.94
C PRO A 155 16.98 -0.03 -14.47
N TRP A 156 17.72 -0.98 -15.02
CA TRP A 156 18.02 -1.11 -16.46
C TRP A 156 16.85 -1.63 -17.31
N ALA A 157 15.85 -2.30 -16.71
CA ALA A 157 14.77 -2.98 -17.43
C ALA A 157 13.67 -2.01 -17.91
N VAL A 158 14.03 -1.00 -18.70
CA VAL A 158 13.12 0.08 -19.14
C VAL A 158 11.95 -0.46 -19.95
N ALA A 159 12.22 -1.35 -20.92
CA ALA A 159 11.20 -1.94 -21.78
C ALA A 159 10.18 -2.78 -20.98
N GLU A 160 10.65 -3.57 -20.01
CA GLU A 160 9.78 -4.35 -19.13
C GLU A 160 8.88 -3.47 -18.26
N LYS A 161 9.43 -2.35 -17.73
CA LYS A 161 8.65 -1.36 -16.98
C LYS A 161 7.58 -0.74 -17.86
N GLN A 162 7.93 -0.32 -19.07
CA GLN A 162 6.97 0.23 -20.03
C GLN A 162 5.84 -0.76 -20.33
N ALA A 163 6.17 -2.04 -20.59
CA ALA A 163 5.19 -3.09 -20.84
C ALA A 163 4.31 -3.33 -19.60
N PHE A 164 4.89 -3.33 -18.39
CA PHE A 164 4.14 -3.45 -17.15
C PHE A 164 3.12 -2.30 -16.97
N PHE A 165 3.55 -1.05 -17.13
CA PHE A 165 2.63 0.10 -17.03
C PHE A 165 1.55 0.05 -18.10
N THR A 166 1.85 -0.39 -19.32
CA THR A 166 0.85 -0.61 -20.37
C THR A 166 -0.15 -1.68 -19.96
N ALA A 167 0.29 -2.81 -19.41
CA ALA A 167 -0.58 -3.88 -18.95
C ALA A 167 -1.49 -3.44 -17.79
N VAL A 168 -0.94 -2.69 -16.82
CA VAL A 168 -1.73 -2.11 -15.72
C VAL A 168 -2.72 -1.08 -16.24
N GLY A 169 -2.30 -0.20 -17.16
CA GLY A 169 -3.18 0.78 -17.78
C GLY A 169 -4.36 0.14 -18.49
N ALA A 170 -4.11 -0.85 -19.34
CA ALA A 170 -5.16 -1.61 -20.05
C ALA A 170 -6.16 -2.27 -19.07
N ALA A 171 -5.68 -2.79 -17.94
CA ALA A 171 -6.57 -3.32 -16.91
C ALA A 171 -7.41 -2.23 -16.25
N LEU A 172 -6.85 -1.04 -16.05
CA LEU A 172 -7.52 0.11 -15.44
C LEU A 172 -8.46 0.88 -16.38
N ASP A 173 -8.46 0.59 -17.67
CA ASP A 173 -9.49 1.11 -18.60
C ASP A 173 -10.88 0.58 -18.22
N SER A 174 -10.97 -0.59 -17.60
CA SER A 174 -12.21 -1.09 -17.01
C SER A 174 -12.74 -0.18 -15.91
N GLN A 175 -13.99 0.30 -16.06
CA GLN A 175 -14.65 1.14 -15.06
C GLN A 175 -14.99 0.41 -13.76
N SER A 176 -14.83 -0.90 -13.70
CA SER A 176 -15.07 -1.75 -12.52
C SER A 176 -13.83 -1.99 -11.66
N ILE A 177 -12.67 -1.42 -12.03
CA ILE A 177 -11.41 -1.59 -11.32
C ILE A 177 -10.92 -0.24 -10.77
N TRP A 178 -10.68 -0.18 -9.49
CA TRP A 178 -10.04 0.92 -8.75
C TRP A 178 -8.59 0.56 -8.45
N ALA A 179 -7.71 1.56 -8.38
CA ALA A 179 -6.31 1.33 -8.02
C ALA A 179 -5.80 2.38 -7.03
N LEU A 180 -5.04 1.93 -6.05
CA LEU A 180 -4.27 2.78 -5.15
C LEU A 180 -2.79 2.37 -5.22
N PHE A 181 -1.94 3.32 -5.63
CA PHE A 181 -0.50 3.16 -5.70
C PHE A 181 0.15 3.82 -4.48
N LEU A 182 0.82 3.03 -3.63
CA LEU A 182 1.55 3.52 -2.47
C LEU A 182 3.02 3.72 -2.85
N ILE A 183 3.47 4.96 -2.84
CA ILE A 183 4.80 5.37 -3.34
C ILE A 183 5.50 6.22 -2.28
N ARG A 184 6.81 6.06 -2.13
CA ARG A 184 7.62 7.03 -1.39
C ARG A 184 7.74 8.32 -2.22
N GLU A 185 7.62 9.48 -1.56
CA GLU A 185 7.57 10.77 -2.26
C GLU A 185 8.85 11.10 -3.04
N ASP A 186 10.00 10.61 -2.60
CA ASP A 186 11.28 10.78 -3.27
C ASP A 186 11.37 10.10 -4.65
N PHE A 187 10.47 9.15 -4.94
CA PHE A 187 10.38 8.47 -6.23
C PHE A 187 9.31 9.03 -7.18
N LEU A 188 8.45 9.96 -6.76
CA LEU A 188 7.33 10.44 -7.59
C LEU A 188 7.76 10.97 -8.96
N ALA A 189 8.86 11.74 -9.03
CA ALA A 189 9.36 12.30 -10.27
C ALA A 189 9.85 11.20 -11.25
N ALA A 190 10.37 10.10 -10.72
CA ALA A 190 10.89 9.00 -11.53
C ALA A 190 9.80 8.18 -12.25
N PHE A 191 8.52 8.37 -11.89
CA PHE A 191 7.40 7.80 -12.62
C PHE A 191 7.00 8.60 -13.87
N ALA A 192 7.52 9.80 -14.08
CA ALA A 192 7.15 10.66 -15.21
C ALA A 192 7.17 9.95 -16.60
N PRO A 193 8.18 9.09 -16.93
CA PRO A 193 8.23 8.41 -18.23
C PRO A 193 7.13 7.37 -18.45
N TYR A 194 6.39 6.99 -17.41
CA TYR A 194 5.39 5.92 -17.43
C TYR A 194 3.95 6.41 -17.27
N ARG A 195 3.75 7.68 -16.89
CA ARG A 195 2.42 8.23 -16.52
C ARG A 195 1.40 8.11 -17.62
N ASP A 196 1.80 8.36 -18.87
CA ASP A 196 0.90 8.35 -20.03
C ASP A 196 0.26 6.99 -20.32
N ARG A 197 0.80 5.93 -19.71
CA ARG A 197 0.26 4.56 -19.82
C ARG A 197 -0.86 4.26 -18.83
N ILE A 198 -1.08 5.13 -17.84
CA ILE A 198 -2.15 5.01 -16.85
C ILE A 198 -3.28 5.99 -17.21
N PRO A 199 -4.55 5.58 -17.23
CA PRO A 199 -5.67 6.41 -17.73
C PRO A 199 -5.77 7.81 -17.11
N THR A 200 -5.39 7.97 -15.83
CA THR A 200 -5.40 9.27 -15.12
C THR A 200 -4.05 9.98 -15.14
N GLN A 201 -3.06 9.43 -15.85
CA GLN A 201 -1.67 9.91 -15.84
C GLN A 201 -1.10 10.07 -14.41
N MET A 202 -1.61 9.28 -13.45
CA MET A 202 -1.27 9.35 -12.03
C MET A 202 -1.47 10.75 -11.40
N ALA A 203 -2.39 11.55 -11.94
CA ALA A 203 -2.60 12.95 -11.53
C ALA A 203 -3.34 13.08 -10.19
N ASN A 204 -4.15 12.09 -9.80
CA ASN A 204 -4.89 12.14 -8.55
C ASN A 204 -3.97 11.68 -7.41
N THR A 205 -3.42 12.63 -6.66
CA THR A 205 -2.46 12.35 -5.60
C THR A 205 -3.03 12.67 -4.23
N PHE A 206 -2.65 11.88 -3.22
CA PHE A 206 -2.88 12.15 -1.81
C PHE A 206 -1.55 12.09 -1.07
N ARG A 207 -1.16 13.18 -0.44
CA ARG A 207 0.06 13.24 0.37
C ARG A 207 -0.27 12.91 1.82
N LEU A 208 0.37 11.87 2.36
CA LEU A 208 0.29 11.53 3.78
C LEU A 208 1.54 12.09 4.48
N ASP A 209 1.35 13.09 5.31
CA ASP A 209 2.42 13.64 6.12
C ASP A 209 2.75 12.74 7.33
N LEU A 210 3.91 13.00 7.94
CA LEU A 210 4.22 12.42 9.25
C LEU A 210 3.11 12.77 10.24
N LEU A 211 2.89 11.90 11.21
CA LEU A 211 1.86 12.12 12.22
C LEU A 211 2.14 13.42 12.98
N GLY A 212 1.23 14.39 12.85
CA GLY A 212 1.35 15.67 13.54
C GLY A 212 1.13 15.52 15.06
N ARG A 213 1.45 16.58 15.83
CA ARG A 213 1.37 16.56 17.31
C ARG A 213 0.02 16.11 17.83
N VAL A 214 -1.08 16.59 17.22
CA VAL A 214 -2.45 16.22 17.62
C VAL A 214 -2.71 14.74 17.40
N GLY A 215 -2.43 14.22 16.21
CA GLY A 215 -2.60 12.80 15.91
C GLY A 215 -1.67 11.89 16.70
N ALA A 216 -0.44 12.32 16.97
CA ALA A 216 0.50 11.58 17.81
C ALA A 216 0.00 11.49 19.26
N ARG A 217 -0.55 12.59 19.78
CA ARG A 217 -1.18 12.61 21.11
C ARG A 217 -2.39 11.67 21.18
N GLU A 218 -3.30 11.78 20.23
CA GLU A 218 -4.47 10.89 20.11
C GLU A 218 -4.04 9.42 20.08
N ALA A 219 -3.09 9.08 19.21
CA ALA A 219 -2.57 7.72 19.10
C ALA A 219 -1.96 7.21 20.41
N ALA A 220 -1.14 8.02 21.08
CA ALA A 220 -0.50 7.64 22.34
C ALA A 220 -1.52 7.42 23.48
N VAL A 221 -2.52 8.30 23.59
CA VAL A 221 -3.57 8.20 24.61
C VAL A 221 -4.45 6.95 24.37
N GLU A 222 -4.88 6.73 23.14
CA GLU A 222 -5.75 5.59 22.83
C GLU A 222 -5.02 4.25 22.94
N LEU A 223 -3.75 4.19 22.55
CA LEU A 223 -2.92 3.00 22.78
C LEU A 223 -2.74 2.69 24.26
N ALA A 224 -2.47 3.71 25.10
CA ALA A 224 -2.35 3.52 26.53
C ALA A 224 -3.68 3.02 27.13
N ARG A 225 -4.81 3.63 26.72
CA ARG A 225 -6.14 3.21 27.16
C ARG A 225 -6.45 1.76 26.77
N ALA A 226 -6.11 1.35 25.54
CA ALA A 226 -6.27 -0.03 25.09
C ALA A 226 -5.43 -1.03 25.91
N GLY A 227 -4.27 -0.58 26.45
CA GLY A 227 -3.44 -1.34 27.36
C GLY A 227 -3.88 -1.25 28.85
N GLY A 228 -5.06 -0.65 29.14
CA GLY A 228 -5.54 -0.48 30.51
C GLY A 228 -4.74 0.53 31.34
N ARG A 229 -4.00 1.43 30.69
CA ARG A 229 -3.12 2.43 31.34
C ARG A 229 -3.58 3.85 31.04
N SER A 230 -3.31 4.76 31.96
CA SER A 230 -3.36 6.20 31.69
C SER A 230 -1.96 6.69 31.27
N PHE A 231 -1.91 7.75 30.47
CA PHE A 231 -0.64 8.33 30.02
C PHE A 231 -0.60 9.85 30.34
N PRO A 232 -0.45 10.24 31.62
CA PRO A 232 -0.47 11.63 32.02
C PRO A 232 0.68 12.46 31.44
N ALA A 233 1.82 11.85 31.13
CA ALA A 233 2.99 12.53 30.56
C ALA A 233 2.98 12.60 29.02
N VAL A 234 1.84 12.35 28.36
CA VAL A 234 1.75 12.30 26.88
C VAL A 234 2.21 13.61 26.24
N ASP A 235 1.84 14.75 26.79
CA ASP A 235 2.17 16.06 26.23
C ASP A 235 3.67 16.36 26.33
N GLN A 236 4.32 15.94 27.42
CA GLN A 236 5.78 16.03 27.56
C GLN A 236 6.48 15.13 26.54
N LEU A 237 6.06 13.86 26.40
CA LEU A 237 6.62 12.95 25.39
C LEU A 237 6.51 13.53 23.96
N ILE A 238 5.35 14.07 23.60
CA ILE A 238 5.15 14.67 22.28
C ILE A 238 6.02 15.91 22.07
N HIS A 239 6.21 16.70 23.11
CA HIS A 239 7.13 17.85 23.08
C HIS A 239 8.57 17.39 22.83
N ASP A 240 9.06 16.43 23.60
CA ASP A 240 10.44 15.92 23.52
C ASP A 240 10.72 15.28 22.15
N LEU A 241 9.78 14.48 21.63
CA LEU A 241 9.90 13.88 20.29
C LEU A 241 9.92 14.95 19.17
N SER A 242 9.19 16.06 19.34
CA SER A 242 9.16 17.15 18.37
C SER A 242 10.48 17.92 18.34
N THR A 243 11.14 18.12 19.48
CA THR A 243 12.44 18.77 19.58
C THR A 243 13.56 17.96 18.98
N VAL A 244 13.60 16.64 19.24
CA VAL A 244 14.60 15.74 18.65
C VAL A 244 14.55 15.72 17.11
N GLN A 245 13.39 15.89 16.50
CA GLN A 245 13.27 15.97 15.03
C GLN A 245 13.85 17.28 14.46
N VAL A 246 13.75 18.39 15.18
CA VAL A 246 14.32 19.68 14.76
C VAL A 246 15.85 19.61 14.77
N ASP A 247 16.44 19.05 15.81
CA ASP A 247 17.90 18.92 15.94
C ASP A 247 18.51 18.03 14.85
N ARG A 248 17.84 16.94 14.46
CA ARG A 248 18.29 16.08 13.35
C ARG A 248 18.25 16.79 11.99
N LYS A 249 17.33 17.72 11.76
CA LYS A 249 17.29 18.53 10.53
C LYS A 249 18.42 19.59 10.54
N SER A 250 18.67 20.22 11.66
CA SER A 250 19.75 21.23 11.79
C SER A 250 21.14 20.58 11.64
N THR A 251 21.36 19.39 12.20
CA THR A 251 22.62 18.65 12.09
C THR A 251 22.94 18.21 10.66
N ARG A 252 21.91 17.89 9.83
CA ARG A 252 22.12 17.57 8.42
C ARG A 252 22.46 18.78 7.54
N LEU A 253 22.00 19.97 7.91
CA LEU A 253 22.34 21.22 7.20
C LEU A 253 23.77 21.71 7.49
N ASN A 254 24.34 21.37 8.66
CA ASN A 254 25.68 21.76 9.05
C ASN A 254 26.79 20.77 8.62
N SER A 255 26.44 19.62 8.03
CA SER A 255 27.40 18.63 7.53
C SER A 255 27.65 18.71 6.01
N SER A 256 27.23 19.80 5.36
CA SER A 256 27.38 20.05 3.91
C SER A 256 28.26 21.27 3.63
N HIS A 257 29.37 21.44 4.39
CA HIS A 257 30.43 22.42 4.11
C HIS A 257 31.77 21.72 4.01
#